data_32b6664ef42855512457dab97467eed8
#
_entry.id   32b6664ef42855512457dab97467eed8
#
_cell.length_a   1.000
_cell.length_b   1.000
_cell.length_c   1.000
_cell.angle_alpha   90.00
_cell.angle_beta   90.00
_cell.angle_gamma   90.00
#
_symmetry.space_group_name_H-M   'P 1'
#
loop_
_entity.id
_entity.type
_entity.pdbx_description
1 polymer ?
#
loop_
_entity_poly.entity_id
_entity_poly.type
_entity_poly.pdbx_seq_one_letter_code
_entity_poly.pdbx_strand_id
1 'polypeptide(L)'
;MSITFEVTGYCPCTKCCGKSDGITASGTKAKANHTIAAPKTYAFGTKIQLEGYGTFVVEDRGGAIKGNRIDRFFDTHQEALNWGRKKINGKVV
;
A
#
# COMPACT_ATOMS: atom_id res chain seq x y z
N MET A 1 4.19 -13.17 -14.52
CA MET A 1 5.55 -12.76 -14.16
C MET A 1 5.55 -12.17 -12.76
N SER A 2 6.43 -12.61 -11.88
CA SER A 2 6.47 -12.08 -10.52
C SER A 2 7.49 -10.95 -10.41
N ILE A 3 7.18 -10.02 -9.50
CA ILE A 3 8.02 -8.85 -9.21
C ILE A 3 8.29 -8.88 -7.70
N THR A 4 9.53 -8.60 -7.31
CA THR A 4 9.84 -8.44 -5.89
C THR A 4 9.53 -7.01 -5.48
N PHE A 5 8.52 -6.85 -4.63
CA PHE A 5 8.12 -5.55 -4.09
C PHE A 5 8.75 -5.33 -2.72
N GLU A 6 9.13 -4.09 -2.45
CA GLU A 6 9.47 -3.64 -1.11
C GLU A 6 8.21 -3.07 -0.49
N VAL A 7 7.66 -3.75 0.51
CA VAL A 7 6.37 -3.42 1.10
C VAL A 7 6.57 -2.81 2.48
N THR A 8 6.17 -1.56 2.62
CA THR A 8 6.15 -0.86 3.91
C THR A 8 4.71 -0.73 4.38
N GLY A 9 4.49 -0.21 5.58
CA GLY A 9 3.16 -0.04 6.14
C GLY A 9 2.83 1.42 6.43
N TYR A 10 1.57 1.80 6.30
CA TYR A 10 1.10 3.12 6.70
C TYR A 10 -0.31 3.02 7.30
N CYS A 11 -0.73 4.08 7.99
CA CYS A 11 -2.01 4.13 8.69
C CYS A 11 -2.72 5.47 8.42
N PRO A 12 -4.03 5.61 8.76
CA PRO A 12 -4.77 6.85 8.54
C PRO A 12 -4.50 7.86 9.66
N CYS A 13 -3.24 8.16 9.92
CA CYS A 13 -2.86 9.10 10.96
C CYS A 13 -1.93 10.18 10.39
N THR A 14 -1.83 11.29 11.09
CA THR A 14 -1.00 12.41 10.64
C THR A 14 0.48 12.04 10.53
N LYS A 15 0.95 11.11 11.34
CA LYS A 15 2.33 10.64 11.29
C LYS A 15 2.65 9.87 10.01
N CYS A 16 1.67 9.13 9.47
CA CYS A 16 1.86 8.33 8.26
C CYS A 16 1.49 9.09 6.99
N CYS A 17 0.39 9.84 7.02
CA CYS A 17 -0.24 10.40 5.81
C CYS A 17 -0.32 11.93 5.79
N GLY A 18 0.02 12.60 6.87
CA GLY A 18 -0.15 14.04 7.00
C GLY A 18 -1.59 14.49 7.26
N LYS A 19 -2.55 13.58 7.19
CA LYS A 19 -3.95 13.83 7.47
C LYS A 19 -4.57 12.54 8.01
N SER A 20 -5.70 12.66 8.71
CA SER A 20 -6.32 11.54 9.42
C SER A 20 -7.74 11.20 8.94
N ASP A 21 -8.13 11.60 7.73
CA ASP A 21 -9.46 11.32 7.19
C ASP A 21 -9.60 9.92 6.59
N GLY A 22 -8.49 9.22 6.35
CA GLY A 22 -8.51 7.88 5.75
C GLY A 22 -8.86 7.83 4.28
N ILE A 23 -8.95 8.99 3.62
CA ILE A 23 -9.28 9.05 2.19
C ILE A 23 -8.00 8.93 1.36
N THR A 24 -8.02 8.03 0.39
CA THR A 24 -6.89 7.77 -0.50
C THR A 24 -6.81 8.81 -1.62
N ALA A 25 -5.69 8.80 -2.35
CA ALA A 25 -5.51 9.69 -3.50
C ALA A 25 -6.53 9.44 -4.62
N SER A 26 -7.08 8.22 -4.72
CA SER A 26 -8.14 7.91 -5.69
C SER A 26 -9.52 8.36 -5.22
N GLY A 27 -9.64 8.90 -4.01
CA GLY A 27 -10.90 9.36 -3.46
C GLY A 27 -11.70 8.30 -2.71
N THR A 28 -11.15 7.10 -2.55
CA THR A 28 -11.80 6.03 -1.80
C THR A 28 -11.33 6.01 -0.36
N LYS A 29 -12.10 5.38 0.51
CA LYS A 29 -11.68 5.19 1.90
C LYS A 29 -10.74 4.00 1.98
N ALA A 30 -9.57 4.18 2.59
CA ALA A 30 -8.58 3.12 2.75
C ALA A 30 -9.11 2.01 3.65
N LYS A 31 -8.78 0.76 3.31
CA LYS A 31 -9.18 -0.43 4.07
C LYS A 31 -7.99 -1.33 4.30
N ALA A 32 -7.84 -1.84 5.52
CA ALA A 32 -6.83 -2.84 5.83
C ALA A 32 -7.05 -4.10 4.98
N ASN A 33 -5.96 -4.75 4.61
CA ASN A 33 -5.97 -5.96 3.77
C ASN A 33 -6.55 -5.75 2.36
N HIS A 34 -6.66 -4.50 1.91
CA HIS A 34 -7.22 -4.17 0.60
C HIS A 34 -6.44 -3.07 -0.09
N THR A 35 -6.19 -1.95 0.58
CA THR A 35 -5.61 -0.75 -0.02
C THR A 35 -4.09 -0.77 0.05
N ILE A 36 -3.46 -0.45 -1.09
CA ILE A 36 -2.03 -0.16 -1.14
C ILE A 36 -1.80 1.15 -1.86
N ALA A 37 -0.73 1.84 -1.48
CA ALA A 37 -0.21 2.98 -2.21
C ALA A 37 0.92 2.48 -3.11
N ALA A 38 0.93 2.92 -4.36
CA ALA A 38 1.90 2.47 -5.35
C ALA A 38 2.38 3.63 -6.22
N PRO A 39 3.50 3.46 -6.96
CA PRO A 39 3.97 4.48 -7.90
C PRO A 39 2.98 4.72 -9.04
N LYS A 40 3.16 5.81 -9.75
CA LYS A 40 2.30 6.19 -10.88
C LYS A 40 2.31 5.17 -12.02
N THR A 41 3.30 4.30 -12.09
CA THR A 41 3.35 3.22 -13.08
C THR A 41 2.20 2.24 -12.92
N TYR A 42 1.59 2.19 -11.74
CA TYR A 42 0.42 1.35 -11.47
C TYR A 42 -0.81 2.26 -11.36
N ALA A 43 -1.75 2.11 -12.29
CA ALA A 43 -2.98 2.89 -12.27
C ALA A 43 -3.84 2.53 -11.07
N PHE A 44 -4.68 3.46 -10.62
CA PHE A 44 -5.68 3.17 -9.59
C PHE A 44 -6.58 2.03 -10.07
N GLY A 45 -6.89 1.11 -9.17
CA GLY A 45 -7.67 -0.07 -9.50
C GLY A 45 -6.84 -1.28 -9.91
N THR A 46 -5.54 -1.10 -10.13
CA THR A 46 -4.63 -2.21 -10.42
C THR A 46 -4.62 -3.15 -9.22
N LYS A 47 -4.76 -4.45 -9.49
CA LYS A 47 -4.73 -5.48 -8.45
C LYS A 47 -3.36 -6.13 -8.45
N ILE A 48 -2.75 -6.19 -7.26
CA ILE A 48 -1.44 -6.81 -7.08
C ILE A 48 -1.61 -7.94 -6.06
N GLN A 49 -1.28 -9.14 -6.45
CA GLN A 49 -1.30 -10.30 -5.57
C GLN A 49 0.07 -10.43 -4.92
N LEU A 50 0.11 -10.32 -3.59
CA LEU A 50 1.33 -10.49 -2.79
C LEU A 50 1.39 -11.91 -2.25
N GLU A 51 2.45 -12.62 -2.53
CA GLU A 51 2.63 -14.01 -2.13
C GLU A 51 2.53 -14.15 -0.61
N GLY A 52 1.60 -14.99 -0.16
CA GLY A 52 1.38 -15.25 1.27
C GLY A 52 0.44 -14.26 1.94
N TYR A 53 -0.01 -13.20 1.25
CA TYR A 53 -0.82 -12.13 1.86
C TYR A 53 -2.13 -11.83 1.13
N GLY A 54 -2.27 -12.28 -0.10
CA GLY A 54 -3.49 -12.08 -0.89
C GLY A 54 -3.39 -10.94 -1.89
N THR A 55 -4.54 -10.52 -2.40
CA THR A 55 -4.65 -9.52 -3.46
C THR A 55 -5.01 -8.15 -2.87
N PHE A 56 -4.27 -7.12 -3.30
CA PHE A 56 -4.47 -5.74 -2.87
C PHE A 56 -4.79 -4.87 -4.08
N VAL A 57 -5.44 -3.73 -3.84
CA VAL A 57 -5.84 -2.80 -4.89
C VAL A 57 -5.09 -1.49 -4.73
N VAL A 58 -4.54 -0.98 -5.83
CA VAL A 58 -3.88 0.32 -5.83
C VAL A 58 -4.93 1.41 -5.76
N GLU A 59 -5.00 2.10 -4.62
CA GLU A 59 -5.97 3.16 -4.38
C GLU A 59 -5.31 4.46 -3.93
N ASP A 60 -4.02 4.42 -3.60
CA ASP A 60 -3.33 5.57 -3.04
C ASP A 60 -2.00 5.83 -3.74
N ARG A 61 -1.41 6.98 -3.43
CA ARG A 61 -0.11 7.43 -3.93
C ARG A 61 0.70 8.03 -2.79
N GLY A 62 2.02 7.93 -2.90
CA GLY A 62 2.92 8.60 -1.98
C GLY A 62 4.09 9.17 -2.75
N GLY A 63 4.55 10.38 -2.36
CA GLY A 63 5.64 11.05 -3.04
C GLY A 63 6.97 10.30 -3.02
N ALA A 64 7.19 9.48 -1.98
CA ALA A 64 8.40 8.68 -1.82
C ALA A 64 8.27 7.27 -2.41
N ILE A 65 7.10 6.90 -2.96
CA ILE A 65 6.86 5.55 -3.46
C ILE A 65 7.24 5.51 -4.94
N LYS A 66 8.33 4.83 -5.25
CA LYS A 66 8.89 4.73 -6.60
C LYS A 66 9.40 3.33 -6.87
N GLY A 67 9.50 2.97 -8.15
CA GLY A 67 10.01 1.66 -8.57
C GLY A 67 9.10 0.53 -8.13
N ASN A 68 9.64 -0.43 -7.40
CA ASN A 68 8.91 -1.60 -6.91
C ASN A 68 8.52 -1.46 -5.43
N ARG A 69 8.43 -0.24 -4.94
CA ARG A 69 8.03 0.02 -3.57
C ARG A 69 6.53 0.27 -3.50
N ILE A 70 5.88 -0.35 -2.51
CA ILE A 70 4.46 -0.12 -2.22
C ILE A 70 4.28 0.00 -0.72
N ASP A 71 3.22 0.72 -0.30
CA ASP A 71 2.85 0.85 1.10
C ASP A 71 1.50 0.15 1.32
N ARG A 72 1.48 -0.77 2.27
CA ARG A 72 0.26 -1.46 2.66
C ARG A 72 -0.46 -0.67 3.75
N PHE A 73 -1.75 -0.45 3.59
CA PHE A 73 -2.56 0.26 4.57
C PHE A 73 -2.89 -0.63 5.78
N PHE A 74 -2.76 -0.05 6.98
CA PHE A 74 -3.17 -0.67 8.24
C PHE A 74 -4.11 0.28 8.97
N ASP A 75 -5.03 -0.27 9.78
CA ASP A 75 -5.99 0.53 10.53
C ASP A 75 -5.35 1.35 11.63
N THR A 76 -4.26 0.88 12.21
CA THR A 76 -3.58 1.55 13.32
C THR A 76 -2.11 1.78 13.03
N HIS A 77 -1.57 2.82 13.65
CA HIS A 77 -0.14 3.15 13.55
C HIS A 77 0.73 2.01 14.09
N GLN A 78 0.28 1.37 15.18
CA GLN A 78 1.02 0.26 15.79
C GLN A 78 1.16 -0.92 14.83
N GLU A 79 0.09 -1.26 14.13
CA GLU A 79 0.14 -2.34 13.14
C GLU A 79 1.10 -2.02 11.99
N ALA A 80 1.08 -0.76 11.52
CA ALA A 80 2.00 -0.31 10.48
C ALA A 80 3.45 -0.40 10.93
N LEU A 81 3.74 -0.01 12.18
CA LEU A 81 5.08 -0.11 12.76
C LEU A 81 5.51 -1.57 12.91
N ASN A 82 4.61 -2.44 13.37
CA ASN A 82 4.91 -3.87 13.55
C ASN A 82 5.19 -4.56 12.22
N TRP A 83 4.57 -4.11 11.14
CA TRP A 83 4.83 -4.65 9.81
C TRP A 83 6.27 -4.36 9.36
N GLY A 84 6.74 -3.14 9.57
CA GLY A 84 8.07 -2.71 9.17
C GLY A 84 8.24 -2.66 7.66
N ARG A 85 9.28 -3.29 7.16
CA ARG A 85 9.62 -3.33 5.73
C ARG A 85 9.92 -4.77 5.34
N LYS A 86 9.27 -5.26 4.28
CA LYS A 86 9.44 -6.63 3.81
C LYS A 86 9.60 -6.64 2.29
N LYS A 87 10.39 -7.60 1.81
CA LYS A 87 10.47 -7.87 0.36
C LYS A 87 9.57 -9.06 0.07
N ILE A 88 8.58 -8.87 -0.78
CA ILE A 88 7.55 -9.86 -1.05
C ILE A 88 7.38 -9.98 -2.55
N ASN A 89 7.40 -11.20 -3.06
CA ASN A 89 7.11 -11.44 -4.47
C ASN A 89 5.62 -11.26 -4.73
N GLY A 90 5.31 -10.59 -5.83
CA GLY A 90 3.93 -10.35 -6.21
C GLY A 90 3.77 -10.29 -7.71
N LYS A 91 2.54 -10.18 -8.16
CA LYS A 91 2.22 -10.04 -9.58
C LYS A 91 0.97 -9.19 -9.76
N VAL A 92 0.90 -8.51 -10.91
CA VAL A 92 -0.31 -7.79 -11.31
C VAL A 92 -1.28 -8.82 -11.87
N VAL A 93 -2.48 -8.85 -11.36
CA VAL A 93 -3.51 -9.81 -11.77
C VAL A 93 -4.69 -9.13 -12.45
#